data_4f7d5daa1587e4e6b3f9db01a9cc36a3
#
_entry.id   4f7d5daa1587e4e6b3f9db01a9cc36a3
#
_cell.length_a   1.000
_cell.length_b   1.000
_cell.length_c   1.000
_cell.angle_alpha   90.00
_cell.angle_beta   90.00
_cell.angle_gamma   90.00
#
_symmetry.space_group_name_H-M   'P 1'
#
loop_
_entity.id
_entity.type
_entity.pdbx_description
1 polymer ?
#
loop_
_entity_poly.entity_id
_entity_poly.type
_entity_poly.pdbx_seq_one_letter_code
_entity_poly.pdbx_strand_id
1 'polypeptide(L)'
;FGVPIPVWYKLGENGEVLHDQVIRPSADQLPIDPLDDVPDGYTADQRDVPGGFTGDPDVFDTWATSSLTPQIATHGPLNPERHKNLFPMDVRPQSHEIIRTWAFYTIVKAWMHEREVPWHNVVISGWILDPDRKKMSKSQGNAITPEPLIDAFGADCVRYWAGRARLGVDTAFDEQVFKVGKRLATKMFNASKFVLGRFEGIDPALLGPERITHETDRAIVRELRPLIERATAAFEQFDYAQALQLTEDFFWGTFCDNYVELSKPRTYEEQLSAGRLSAASTLRLIHRALLRMFAPFMPFLTE
;
A
#
# COMPACT_ATOMS: atom_id res chain seq x y z
N PHE A 1 -20.34 -6.90 18.14
CA PHE A 1 -18.88 -6.69 18.14
C PHE A 1 -18.58 -5.22 17.97
N GLY A 2 -17.79 -4.66 18.86
CA GLY A 2 -17.36 -3.26 18.85
C GLY A 2 -16.52 -2.97 20.09
N VAL A 3 -16.02 -1.75 20.21
CA VAL A 3 -15.34 -1.29 21.42
C VAL A 3 -16.41 -0.82 22.40
N PRO A 4 -16.52 -1.42 23.61
CA PRO A 4 -17.52 -1.01 24.61
C PRO A 4 -17.36 0.47 24.98
N ILE A 5 -18.46 1.13 25.28
CA ILE A 5 -18.45 2.46 25.89
C ILE A 5 -18.15 2.27 27.38
N PRO A 6 -16.98 2.68 27.89
CA PRO A 6 -16.51 2.28 29.21
C PRO A 6 -17.16 3.13 30.32
N VAL A 7 -18.47 3.02 30.47
CA VAL A 7 -19.23 3.74 31.50
C VAL A 7 -20.30 2.87 32.15
N TRP A 8 -20.63 3.19 33.35
CA TRP A 8 -21.78 2.62 34.09
C TRP A 8 -22.71 3.74 34.52
N TYR A 9 -23.93 3.39 34.80
CA TYR A 9 -24.97 4.27 35.37
C TYR A 9 -25.37 3.79 36.73
N LYS A 10 -25.64 4.71 37.65
CA LYS A 10 -26.27 4.35 38.93
C LYS A 10 -27.71 3.96 38.71
N LEU A 11 -28.17 3.02 39.52
CA LEU A 11 -29.57 2.65 39.61
C LEU A 11 -30.22 3.32 40.82
N GLY A 12 -31.41 3.87 40.59
CA GLY A 12 -32.22 4.44 41.66
C GLY A 12 -32.81 3.37 42.60
N GLU A 13 -33.52 3.81 43.63
CA GLU A 13 -34.12 2.92 44.62
C GLU A 13 -35.19 1.98 44.03
N ASN A 14 -35.79 2.34 42.92
CA ASN A 14 -36.77 1.52 42.20
C ASN A 14 -36.16 0.74 41.03
N GLY A 15 -34.82 0.81 40.84
CA GLY A 15 -34.13 0.13 39.77
C GLY A 15 -34.09 0.91 38.44
N GLU A 16 -34.55 2.15 38.40
CA GLU A 16 -34.48 3.02 37.21
C GLU A 16 -33.04 3.46 36.93
N VAL A 17 -32.64 3.51 35.66
CA VAL A 17 -31.31 3.97 35.24
C VAL A 17 -31.21 5.48 35.34
N LEU A 18 -30.27 5.98 36.14
CA LEU A 18 -30.01 7.39 36.32
C LEU A 18 -28.98 7.88 35.30
N HIS A 19 -29.39 8.20 34.08
CA HIS A 19 -28.51 8.61 32.97
C HIS A 19 -27.70 9.88 33.21
N ASP A 20 -28.11 10.71 34.18
CA ASP A 20 -27.39 11.87 34.65
C ASP A 20 -26.30 11.55 35.67
N GLN A 21 -26.26 10.32 36.20
CA GLN A 21 -25.29 9.83 37.19
C GLN A 21 -24.38 8.76 36.60
N VAL A 22 -23.52 9.25 35.68
CA VAL A 22 -22.54 8.40 34.97
C VAL A 22 -21.32 8.12 35.85
N ILE A 23 -20.99 6.83 36.01
CA ILE A 23 -19.73 6.37 36.63
C ILE A 23 -18.70 6.13 35.49
N ARG A 24 -17.52 6.70 35.64
CA ARG A 24 -16.44 6.61 34.64
C ARG A 24 -15.20 6.00 35.27
N PRO A 25 -14.49 5.11 34.58
CA PRO A 25 -13.17 4.66 35.02
C PRO A 25 -12.15 5.78 34.90
N SER A 26 -11.06 5.68 35.63
CA SER A 26 -9.86 6.43 35.36
C SER A 26 -9.11 5.88 34.12
N ALA A 27 -8.24 6.68 33.51
CA ALA A 27 -7.52 6.28 32.29
C ALA A 27 -6.61 5.06 32.47
N ASP A 28 -6.07 4.84 33.66
CA ASP A 28 -5.21 3.72 34.01
C ASP A 28 -5.98 2.40 34.22
N GLN A 29 -7.30 2.46 34.39
CA GLN A 29 -8.16 1.27 34.47
C GLN A 29 -8.53 0.71 33.09
N LEU A 30 -8.33 1.48 32.02
CA LEU A 30 -8.66 1.03 30.67
C LEU A 30 -7.71 -0.07 30.17
N PRO A 31 -8.17 -1.05 29.39
CA PRO A 31 -9.51 -1.19 28.81
C PRO A 31 -10.55 -1.73 29.78
N ILE A 32 -11.82 -1.31 29.66
CA ILE A 32 -12.96 -1.73 30.47
C ILE A 32 -14.10 -2.23 29.56
N ASP A 33 -14.70 -3.36 29.91
CA ASP A 33 -16.01 -3.77 29.42
C ASP A 33 -17.04 -3.57 30.56
N PRO A 34 -17.92 -2.56 30.47
CA PRO A 34 -18.86 -2.28 31.58
C PRO A 34 -19.88 -3.36 31.83
N LEU A 35 -20.07 -4.32 30.92
CA LEU A 35 -20.97 -5.46 31.13
C LEU A 35 -20.32 -6.54 32.00
N ASP A 36 -18.99 -6.66 31.98
CA ASP A 36 -18.24 -7.65 32.76
C ASP A 36 -17.53 -7.03 33.97
N ASP A 37 -16.93 -5.83 33.80
CA ASP A 37 -16.19 -5.17 34.87
C ASP A 37 -17.04 -4.40 35.85
N VAL A 38 -16.56 -4.20 37.07
CA VAL A 38 -17.24 -3.53 38.18
C VAL A 38 -16.61 -2.17 38.46
N PRO A 39 -17.41 -1.09 38.56
CA PRO A 39 -16.86 0.23 38.87
C PRO A 39 -16.35 0.33 40.31
N ASP A 40 -15.40 1.23 40.54
CA ASP A 40 -14.86 1.49 41.89
C ASP A 40 -15.95 1.86 42.87
N GLY A 41 -15.83 1.31 44.06
CA GLY A 41 -16.79 1.54 45.15
C GLY A 41 -18.06 0.67 45.12
N TYR A 42 -18.14 -0.25 44.14
CA TYR A 42 -19.22 -1.23 44.03
C TYR A 42 -18.69 -2.67 44.07
N THR A 43 -19.59 -3.61 44.30
CA THR A 43 -19.32 -5.04 44.25
C THR A 43 -20.19 -5.71 43.18
N ALA A 44 -19.80 -6.88 42.70
CA ALA A 44 -20.47 -7.54 41.55
C ALA A 44 -21.97 -7.87 41.84
N ASP A 45 -22.32 -8.09 43.10
CA ASP A 45 -23.71 -8.36 43.54
C ASP A 45 -24.61 -7.11 43.51
N GLN A 46 -24.00 -5.93 43.34
CA GLN A 46 -24.75 -4.67 43.15
C GLN A 46 -25.06 -4.38 41.68
N ARG A 47 -24.67 -5.24 40.78
CA ARG A 47 -24.98 -5.09 39.36
C ARG A 47 -26.47 -5.37 39.11
N ASP A 48 -27.12 -4.47 38.38
CA ASP A 48 -28.51 -4.56 37.94
C ASP A 48 -29.55 -4.70 39.09
N VAL A 49 -29.18 -4.21 40.28
CA VAL A 49 -30.10 -4.19 41.44
C VAL A 49 -30.40 -2.75 41.88
N PRO A 50 -31.55 -2.47 42.47
CA PRO A 50 -31.91 -1.14 42.99
C PRO A 50 -30.81 -0.56 43.90
N GLY A 51 -30.45 0.69 43.70
CA GLY A 51 -29.38 1.37 44.43
C GLY A 51 -27.95 0.96 44.04
N GLY A 52 -27.80 0.04 43.08
CA GLY A 52 -26.52 -0.40 42.53
C GLY A 52 -26.14 0.33 41.25
N PHE A 53 -25.64 -0.41 40.29
CA PHE A 53 -25.19 0.10 39.00
C PHE A 53 -25.56 -0.84 37.85
N THR A 54 -25.57 -0.29 36.62
CA THR A 54 -25.67 -1.08 35.39
C THR A 54 -24.62 -0.58 34.38
N GLY A 55 -24.05 -1.50 33.54
CA GLY A 55 -23.14 -1.18 32.48
C GLY A 55 -23.87 -0.60 31.26
N ASP A 56 -23.20 0.27 30.51
CA ASP A 56 -23.69 0.71 29.23
C ASP A 56 -23.67 -0.48 28.25
N PRO A 57 -24.80 -0.86 27.63
CA PRO A 57 -24.88 -2.01 26.73
C PRO A 57 -24.37 -1.68 25.30
N ASP A 58 -24.14 -0.39 25.00
CA ASP A 58 -23.77 0.06 23.69
C ASP A 58 -22.27 -0.04 23.45
N VAL A 59 -21.92 -0.07 22.18
CA VAL A 59 -20.52 -0.02 21.71
C VAL A 59 -20.34 1.23 20.85
N PHE A 60 -19.10 1.71 20.77
CA PHE A 60 -18.76 2.78 19.85
C PHE A 60 -19.08 2.39 18.41
N ASP A 61 -19.60 3.33 17.64
CA ASP A 61 -19.70 3.20 16.19
C ASP A 61 -18.33 2.84 15.58
N THR A 62 -18.33 1.92 14.62
CA THR A 62 -17.11 1.43 13.97
C THR A 62 -16.26 2.58 13.38
N TRP A 63 -16.92 3.61 12.84
CA TRP A 63 -16.22 4.80 12.33
C TRP A 63 -15.57 5.62 13.45
N ALA A 64 -16.14 5.59 14.65
CA ALA A 64 -15.54 6.26 15.81
C ALA A 64 -14.18 5.67 16.16
N THR A 65 -14.04 4.34 16.16
CA THR A 65 -12.76 3.66 16.41
C THR A 65 -11.81 3.76 15.20
N SER A 66 -12.31 3.55 13.99
CA SER A 66 -11.54 3.64 12.75
C SER A 66 -10.96 5.03 12.52
N SER A 67 -11.61 6.07 13.03
CA SER A 67 -11.14 7.46 12.90
C SER A 67 -9.90 7.78 13.73
N LEU A 68 -9.49 6.91 14.66
CA LEU A 68 -8.24 7.03 15.42
C LEU A 68 -7.05 6.31 14.74
N THR A 69 -7.22 5.80 13.52
CA THR A 69 -6.17 5.06 12.81
C THR A 69 -4.82 5.80 12.74
N PRO A 70 -4.73 7.12 12.50
CA PRO A 70 -3.45 7.82 12.52
C PRO A 70 -2.75 7.75 13.88
N GLN A 71 -3.48 7.98 14.97
CA GLN A 71 -2.95 7.90 16.34
C GLN A 71 -2.54 6.46 16.71
N ILE A 72 -3.32 5.46 16.30
CA ILE A 72 -3.02 4.05 16.52
C ILE A 72 -1.74 3.66 15.76
N ALA A 73 -1.63 4.02 14.47
CA ALA A 73 -0.47 3.69 13.64
C ALA A 73 0.82 4.33 14.13
N THR A 74 0.73 5.53 14.70
CA THR A 74 1.89 6.25 15.27
C THR A 74 2.18 5.89 16.73
N HIS A 75 1.34 5.05 17.35
CA HIS A 75 1.36 4.69 18.77
C HIS A 75 1.12 5.87 19.73
N GLY A 76 0.54 6.96 19.26
CA GLY A 76 0.10 8.15 20.00
C GLY A 76 0.51 8.25 21.47
N PRO A 77 -0.40 8.02 22.41
CA PRO A 77 -0.11 8.14 23.84
C PRO A 77 0.94 7.16 24.36
N LEU A 78 1.12 5.99 23.71
CA LEU A 78 2.04 4.94 24.16
C LEU A 78 3.50 5.22 23.77
N ASN A 79 3.71 6.01 22.72
CA ASN A 79 5.04 6.38 22.24
C ASN A 79 5.03 7.80 21.65
N PRO A 80 5.11 8.83 22.50
CA PRO A 80 5.05 10.23 22.08
C PRO A 80 6.15 10.64 21.08
N GLU A 81 7.35 10.08 21.19
CA GLU A 81 8.45 10.38 20.28
C GLU A 81 8.16 9.85 18.87
N ARG A 82 7.72 8.59 18.77
CA ARG A 82 7.30 8.01 17.49
C ARG A 82 6.12 8.78 16.88
N HIS A 83 5.15 9.14 17.71
CA HIS A 83 3.99 9.91 17.26
C HIS A 83 4.42 11.26 16.66
N LYS A 84 5.25 12.01 17.36
CA LYS A 84 5.78 13.30 16.89
C LYS A 84 6.52 13.19 15.55
N ASN A 85 7.18 12.05 15.29
CA ASN A 85 7.94 11.85 14.05
C ASN A 85 7.07 11.39 12.87
N LEU A 86 5.89 10.81 13.12
CA LEU A 86 5.06 10.18 12.11
C LEU A 86 3.69 10.86 11.91
N PHE A 87 3.29 11.74 12.81
CA PHE A 87 2.06 12.51 12.72
C PHE A 87 2.36 14.01 12.48
N PRO A 88 1.72 14.65 11.48
CA PRO A 88 0.76 14.11 10.52
C PRO A 88 1.39 13.09 9.55
N MET A 89 0.59 12.17 9.04
CA MET A 89 1.02 11.18 8.06
C MET A 89 1.17 11.81 6.67
N ASP A 90 1.97 11.22 5.78
CA ASP A 90 2.17 11.76 4.44
C ASP A 90 0.96 11.50 3.53
N VAL A 91 0.41 10.28 3.57
CA VAL A 91 -0.61 9.83 2.61
C VAL A 91 -1.70 9.01 3.29
N ARG A 92 -2.95 9.33 2.95
CA ARG A 92 -4.13 8.54 3.28
C ARG A 92 -4.77 7.96 2.03
N PRO A 93 -4.63 6.64 1.75
CA PRO A 93 -5.41 5.97 0.71
C PRO A 93 -6.80 5.56 1.22
N GLN A 94 -7.83 5.86 0.46
CA GLN A 94 -9.20 5.41 0.73
C GLN A 94 -10.08 5.48 -0.52
N SER A 95 -11.24 4.80 -0.48
CA SER A 95 -12.27 4.96 -1.49
C SER A 95 -13.10 6.22 -1.28
N HIS A 96 -13.70 6.73 -2.36
CA HIS A 96 -14.57 7.91 -2.34
C HIS A 96 -15.85 7.72 -1.49
N GLU A 97 -16.35 6.50 -1.33
CA GLU A 97 -17.59 6.23 -0.60
C GLU A 97 -17.51 6.46 0.91
N ILE A 98 -16.29 6.46 1.46
CA ILE A 98 -16.06 6.66 2.91
C ILE A 98 -15.48 8.03 3.26
N ILE A 99 -15.60 9.00 2.36
CA ILE A 99 -15.15 10.39 2.62
C ILE A 99 -15.93 11.01 3.76
N ARG A 100 -17.27 10.93 3.73
CA ARG A 100 -18.12 11.55 4.77
C ARG A 100 -18.16 10.78 6.09
N THR A 101 -17.65 9.58 6.12
CA THR A 101 -17.53 8.76 7.33
C THR A 101 -16.08 8.74 7.79
N TRP A 102 -15.26 7.86 7.27
CA TRP A 102 -13.90 7.66 7.73
C TRP A 102 -13.00 8.90 7.64
N ALA A 103 -12.96 9.58 6.50
CA ALA A 103 -12.13 10.78 6.36
C ALA A 103 -12.64 11.91 7.26
N PHE A 104 -13.94 12.18 7.24
CA PHE A 104 -14.53 13.24 8.05
C PHE A 104 -14.29 13.01 9.55
N TYR A 105 -14.64 11.82 10.08
CA TYR A 105 -14.41 11.54 11.49
C TYR A 105 -12.93 11.57 11.88
N THR A 106 -12.04 11.10 11.00
CA THR A 106 -10.60 11.13 11.26
C THR A 106 -10.08 12.57 11.36
N ILE A 107 -10.49 13.46 10.43
CA ILE A 107 -10.10 14.88 10.47
C ILE A 107 -10.61 15.56 11.74
N VAL A 108 -11.90 15.35 12.08
CA VAL A 108 -12.50 15.95 13.27
C VAL A 108 -11.79 15.51 14.54
N LYS A 109 -11.55 14.19 14.69
CA LYS A 109 -10.87 13.66 15.89
C LYS A 109 -9.41 14.11 15.99
N ALA A 110 -8.68 14.08 14.87
CA ALA A 110 -7.32 14.58 14.85
C ALA A 110 -7.26 16.05 15.27
N TRP A 111 -8.15 16.88 14.72
CA TRP A 111 -8.24 18.29 15.11
C TRP A 111 -8.59 18.48 16.58
N MET A 112 -9.49 17.66 17.14
CA MET A 112 -9.87 17.73 18.54
C MET A 112 -8.74 17.33 19.49
N HIS A 113 -7.95 16.30 19.13
CA HIS A 113 -6.87 15.77 19.97
C HIS A 113 -5.55 16.51 19.77
N GLU A 114 -5.14 16.72 18.50
CA GLU A 114 -3.80 17.21 18.15
C GLU A 114 -3.79 18.68 17.70
N ARG A 115 -4.95 19.28 17.39
CA ARG A 115 -5.09 20.59 16.75
C ARG A 115 -4.41 20.67 15.38
N GLU A 116 -4.32 19.55 14.71
CA GLU A 116 -3.70 19.40 13.41
C GLU A 116 -4.49 18.43 12.52
N VAL A 117 -4.32 18.53 11.18
CA VAL A 117 -4.90 17.58 10.23
C VAL A 117 -4.08 16.27 10.24
N PRO A 118 -4.71 15.10 10.04
CA PRO A 118 -4.01 13.83 10.26
C PRO A 118 -3.10 13.37 9.12
N TRP A 119 -3.09 14.06 7.97
CA TRP A 119 -2.26 13.74 6.79
C TRP A 119 -2.11 14.93 5.85
N HIS A 120 -1.08 14.87 4.99
CA HIS A 120 -0.82 15.93 4.00
C HIS A 120 -1.54 15.67 2.67
N ASN A 121 -1.71 14.39 2.28
CA ASN A 121 -2.30 13.99 1.01
C ASN A 121 -3.37 12.92 1.20
N VAL A 122 -4.43 12.99 0.40
CA VAL A 122 -5.48 11.96 0.33
C VAL A 122 -5.53 11.38 -1.07
N VAL A 123 -5.35 10.07 -1.17
CA VAL A 123 -5.39 9.32 -2.42
C VAL A 123 -6.73 8.60 -2.52
N ILE A 124 -7.61 9.08 -3.42
CA ILE A 124 -8.97 8.57 -3.54
C ILE A 124 -9.07 7.58 -4.68
N SER A 125 -9.41 6.32 -4.37
CA SER A 125 -9.69 5.28 -5.34
C SER A 125 -11.17 5.22 -5.74
N GLY A 126 -11.46 4.70 -6.95
CA GLY A 126 -12.79 4.27 -7.35
C GLY A 126 -13.18 2.92 -6.71
N TRP A 127 -14.29 2.36 -7.15
CA TRP A 127 -14.72 1.02 -6.77
C TRP A 127 -14.00 -0.05 -7.57
N ILE A 128 -13.92 -1.24 -6.97
CA ILE A 128 -13.64 -2.47 -7.70
C ILE A 128 -14.99 -3.04 -8.13
N LEU A 129 -15.14 -3.22 -9.45
CA LEU A 129 -16.33 -3.77 -10.08
C LEU A 129 -16.11 -5.24 -10.41
N ASP A 130 -17.18 -6.04 -10.37
CA ASP A 130 -17.17 -7.42 -10.85
C ASP A 130 -17.03 -7.48 -12.38
N PRO A 131 -16.92 -8.69 -12.99
CA PRO A 131 -16.83 -8.82 -14.45
C PRO A 131 -18.03 -8.22 -15.21
N ASP A 132 -19.20 -8.14 -14.58
CA ASP A 132 -20.40 -7.51 -15.13
C ASP A 132 -20.46 -6.00 -14.89
N ARG A 133 -19.37 -5.40 -14.36
CA ARG A 133 -19.26 -3.99 -14.01
C ARG A 133 -20.22 -3.52 -12.91
N LYS A 134 -20.62 -4.43 -12.02
CA LYS A 134 -21.40 -4.10 -10.82
C LYS A 134 -20.45 -3.93 -9.64
N LYS A 135 -20.82 -3.05 -8.71
CA LYS A 135 -20.06 -2.86 -7.45
C LYS A 135 -19.97 -4.18 -6.69
N MET A 136 -18.77 -4.59 -6.32
CA MET A 136 -18.58 -5.75 -5.45
C MET A 136 -19.02 -5.45 -4.03
N SER A 137 -19.82 -6.35 -3.44
CA SER A 137 -20.19 -6.29 -2.03
C SER A 137 -20.40 -7.68 -1.45
N LYS A 138 -20.12 -7.82 -0.15
CA LYS A 138 -20.35 -9.08 0.56
C LYS A 138 -21.83 -9.47 0.56
N SER A 139 -22.74 -8.50 0.66
CA SER A 139 -24.19 -8.72 0.68
C SER A 139 -24.74 -9.23 -0.66
N GLN A 140 -24.08 -8.92 -1.78
CA GLN A 140 -24.46 -9.42 -3.11
C GLN A 140 -23.79 -10.75 -3.48
N GLY A 141 -22.82 -11.20 -2.67
CA GLY A 141 -22.11 -12.46 -2.91
C GLY A 141 -21.17 -12.45 -4.13
N ASN A 142 -20.90 -11.27 -4.70
CA ASN A 142 -20.04 -11.09 -5.88
C ASN A 142 -18.64 -10.58 -5.52
N ALA A 143 -18.27 -10.57 -4.24
CA ALA A 143 -16.94 -10.14 -3.80
C ALA A 143 -15.91 -11.24 -4.10
N ILE A 144 -14.84 -10.86 -4.80
CA ILE A 144 -13.68 -11.71 -5.07
C ILE A 144 -12.57 -11.33 -4.09
N THR A 145 -12.06 -12.31 -3.34
CA THR A 145 -10.94 -12.11 -2.43
C THR A 145 -9.61 -12.30 -3.14
N PRO A 146 -8.50 -11.72 -2.66
CA PRO A 146 -7.20 -11.82 -3.32
C PRO A 146 -6.53 -13.19 -3.19
N GLU A 147 -6.87 -14.01 -2.18
CA GLU A 147 -6.18 -15.28 -1.90
C GLU A 147 -6.18 -16.23 -3.09
N PRO A 148 -7.32 -16.58 -3.73
CA PRO A 148 -7.32 -17.46 -4.88
C PRO A 148 -6.52 -16.91 -6.08
N LEU A 149 -6.43 -15.57 -6.20
CA LEU A 149 -5.67 -14.92 -7.26
C LEU A 149 -4.16 -14.99 -7.00
N ILE A 150 -3.77 -14.84 -5.74
CA ILE A 150 -2.37 -15.00 -5.31
C ILE A 150 -1.91 -16.42 -5.57
N ASP A 151 -2.74 -17.42 -5.26
CA ASP A 151 -2.42 -18.83 -5.50
C ASP A 151 -2.30 -19.16 -6.99
N ALA A 152 -3.18 -18.59 -7.82
CA ALA A 152 -3.19 -18.86 -9.27
C ALA A 152 -2.12 -18.09 -10.06
N PHE A 153 -1.85 -16.84 -9.70
CA PHE A 153 -1.03 -15.93 -10.50
C PHE A 153 0.23 -15.43 -9.78
N GLY A 154 0.29 -15.53 -8.46
CA GLY A 154 1.34 -14.95 -7.62
C GLY A 154 1.05 -13.51 -7.17
N ALA A 155 1.62 -13.12 -6.04
CA ALA A 155 1.38 -11.82 -5.42
C ALA A 155 1.75 -10.63 -6.32
N ASP A 156 2.85 -10.72 -7.07
CA ASP A 156 3.27 -9.66 -7.99
C ASP A 156 2.27 -9.39 -9.12
N CYS A 157 1.57 -10.44 -9.60
CA CYS A 157 0.53 -10.25 -10.63
C CYS A 157 -0.71 -9.55 -10.07
N VAL A 158 -1.07 -9.83 -8.82
CA VAL A 158 -2.18 -9.13 -8.13
C VAL A 158 -1.80 -7.67 -7.90
N ARG A 159 -0.57 -7.40 -7.46
CA ARG A 159 -0.03 -6.04 -7.30
C ARG A 159 0.05 -5.30 -8.63
N TYR A 160 0.45 -5.97 -9.71
CA TYR A 160 0.46 -5.41 -11.05
C TYR A 160 -0.93 -4.95 -11.49
N TRP A 161 -1.96 -5.79 -11.27
CA TRP A 161 -3.35 -5.42 -11.55
C TRP A 161 -3.77 -4.17 -10.76
N ALA A 162 -3.49 -4.15 -9.45
CA ALA A 162 -3.76 -2.99 -8.61
C ALA A 162 -2.98 -1.73 -9.04
N GLY A 163 -1.72 -1.90 -9.44
CA GLY A 163 -0.85 -0.82 -9.92
C GLY A 163 -1.30 -0.19 -11.25
N ARG A 164 -2.15 -0.86 -12.01
CA ARG A 164 -2.76 -0.31 -13.24
C ARG A 164 -4.02 0.50 -12.99
N ALA A 165 -4.57 0.43 -11.79
CA ALA A 165 -5.76 1.19 -11.42
C ALA A 165 -5.43 2.69 -11.31
N ARG A 166 -6.27 3.54 -11.91
CA ARG A 166 -6.12 4.99 -11.81
C ARG A 166 -6.95 5.53 -10.65
N LEU A 167 -6.43 6.56 -10.00
CA LEU A 167 -7.16 7.26 -8.95
C LEU A 167 -8.45 7.89 -9.48
N GLY A 168 -9.51 7.86 -8.68
CA GLY A 168 -10.81 8.44 -9.02
C GLY A 168 -11.60 7.69 -10.10
N VAL A 169 -11.11 6.54 -10.56
CA VAL A 169 -11.75 5.75 -11.62
C VAL A 169 -12.07 4.35 -11.11
N ASP A 170 -13.26 3.85 -11.42
CA ASP A 170 -13.64 2.48 -11.09
C ASP A 170 -12.83 1.48 -11.91
N THR A 171 -12.41 0.39 -11.27
CA THR A 171 -11.59 -0.65 -11.87
C THR A 171 -12.37 -1.95 -11.91
N ALA A 172 -12.65 -2.45 -13.11
CA ALA A 172 -13.29 -3.75 -13.27
C ALA A 172 -12.29 -4.89 -13.01
N PHE A 173 -12.77 -5.93 -12.34
CA PHE A 173 -12.03 -7.18 -12.25
C PHE A 173 -11.93 -7.81 -13.64
N ASP A 174 -10.70 -8.00 -14.10
CA ASP A 174 -10.42 -8.63 -15.40
C ASP A 174 -9.25 -9.61 -15.26
N GLU A 175 -9.55 -10.89 -15.37
CA GLU A 175 -8.56 -11.96 -15.29
C GLU A 175 -7.46 -11.84 -16.35
N GLN A 176 -7.73 -11.23 -17.50
CA GLN A 176 -6.73 -11.04 -18.56
C GLN A 176 -5.58 -10.14 -18.09
N VAL A 177 -5.85 -9.18 -17.21
CA VAL A 177 -4.81 -8.31 -16.69
C VAL A 177 -3.81 -9.09 -15.82
N PHE A 178 -4.27 -10.08 -15.05
CA PHE A 178 -3.36 -10.97 -14.28
C PHE A 178 -2.49 -11.81 -15.22
N LYS A 179 -3.05 -12.30 -16.33
CA LYS A 179 -2.28 -13.02 -17.36
C LYS A 179 -1.24 -12.12 -18.04
N VAL A 180 -1.56 -10.84 -18.25
CA VAL A 180 -0.57 -9.85 -18.74
C VAL A 180 0.53 -9.66 -17.71
N GLY A 181 0.20 -9.48 -16.43
CA GLY A 181 1.19 -9.40 -15.35
C GLY A 181 2.11 -10.62 -15.29
N LYS A 182 1.55 -11.84 -15.44
CA LYS A 182 2.33 -13.08 -15.47
C LYS A 182 3.28 -13.16 -16.67
N ARG A 183 2.86 -12.69 -17.85
CA ARG A 183 3.73 -12.58 -19.02
C ARG A 183 4.86 -11.58 -18.80
N LEU A 184 4.56 -10.41 -18.21
CA LEU A 184 5.56 -9.43 -17.86
C LEU A 184 6.58 -10.02 -16.88
N ALA A 185 6.12 -10.67 -15.80
CA ALA A 185 6.99 -11.32 -14.83
C ALA A 185 7.91 -12.36 -15.47
N THR A 186 7.37 -13.22 -16.33
CA THR A 186 8.15 -14.23 -17.06
C THR A 186 9.18 -13.58 -17.99
N LYS A 187 8.81 -12.52 -18.69
CA LYS A 187 9.73 -11.81 -19.60
C LYS A 187 10.84 -11.10 -18.82
N MET A 188 10.51 -10.47 -17.69
CA MET A 188 11.51 -9.84 -16.82
C MET A 188 12.50 -10.87 -16.27
N PHE A 189 12.01 -11.99 -15.78
CA PHE A 189 12.87 -13.09 -15.29
C PHE A 189 13.82 -13.58 -16.39
N ASN A 190 13.30 -13.83 -17.59
CA ASN A 190 14.13 -14.28 -18.72
C ASN A 190 15.12 -13.21 -19.20
N ALA A 191 14.71 -11.95 -19.23
CA ALA A 191 15.60 -10.83 -19.56
C ALA A 191 16.70 -10.68 -18.51
N SER A 192 16.37 -10.79 -17.22
CA SER A 192 17.34 -10.77 -16.12
C SER A 192 18.34 -11.92 -16.24
N LYS A 193 17.86 -13.12 -16.51
CA LYS A 193 18.73 -14.30 -16.72
C LYS A 193 19.68 -14.09 -17.91
N PHE A 194 19.18 -13.55 -19.01
CA PHE A 194 20.02 -13.16 -20.16
C PHE A 194 21.09 -12.14 -19.76
N VAL A 195 20.68 -11.03 -19.14
CA VAL A 195 21.59 -9.94 -18.77
C VAL A 195 22.68 -10.43 -17.80
N LEU A 196 22.30 -11.16 -16.77
CA LEU A 196 23.24 -11.70 -15.77
C LEU A 196 24.25 -12.65 -16.42
N GLY A 197 23.81 -13.53 -17.34
CA GLY A 197 24.70 -14.40 -18.09
C GLY A 197 25.69 -13.65 -19.00
N ARG A 198 25.48 -12.38 -19.32
CA ARG A 198 26.44 -11.56 -20.10
C ARG A 198 27.59 -11.01 -19.25
N PHE A 199 27.46 -11.10 -17.92
CA PHE A 199 28.51 -10.66 -16.98
C PHE A 199 29.43 -11.80 -16.57
N GLU A 200 29.10 -13.03 -16.89
CA GLU A 200 29.87 -14.21 -16.53
C GLU A 200 31.30 -14.10 -17.09
N GLY A 201 32.28 -14.29 -16.20
CA GLY A 201 33.69 -14.15 -16.54
C GLY A 201 34.22 -12.71 -16.73
N ILE A 202 33.40 -11.69 -16.46
CA ILE A 202 33.81 -10.29 -16.46
C ILE A 202 33.99 -9.80 -15.02
N ASP A 203 35.16 -9.22 -14.71
CA ASP A 203 35.37 -8.56 -13.42
C ASP A 203 34.35 -7.41 -13.26
N PRO A 204 33.52 -7.40 -12.20
CA PRO A 204 32.55 -6.34 -11.93
C PRO A 204 33.13 -4.93 -11.90
N ALA A 205 34.42 -4.77 -11.58
CA ALA A 205 35.14 -3.49 -11.61
C ALA A 205 35.33 -2.94 -13.03
N LEU A 206 35.21 -3.78 -14.05
CA LEU A 206 35.30 -3.39 -15.46
C LEU A 206 33.91 -2.98 -16.03
N LEU A 207 32.83 -3.09 -15.26
CA LEU A 207 31.47 -2.79 -15.70
C LEU A 207 30.98 -1.48 -15.06
N GLY A 208 31.22 -0.36 -15.74
CA GLY A 208 30.84 0.96 -15.27
C GLY A 208 30.34 1.90 -16.38
N PRO A 209 29.73 3.03 -16.03
CA PRO A 209 29.23 4.01 -17.01
C PRO A 209 30.32 4.54 -17.96
N GLU A 210 31.56 4.63 -17.49
CA GLU A 210 32.72 5.08 -18.26
C GLU A 210 33.08 4.12 -19.40
N ARG A 211 32.63 2.89 -19.35
CA ARG A 211 32.82 1.89 -20.41
C ARG A 211 31.79 1.95 -21.52
N ILE A 212 30.73 2.75 -21.34
CA ILE A 212 29.66 2.91 -22.34
C ILE A 212 30.14 3.81 -23.45
N THR A 213 30.77 3.24 -24.46
CA THR A 213 31.43 3.96 -25.53
C THR A 213 30.78 3.79 -26.91
N HIS A 214 30.06 2.70 -27.14
CA HIS A 214 29.39 2.42 -28.39
C HIS A 214 28.14 3.30 -28.59
N GLU A 215 27.90 3.77 -29.82
CA GLU A 215 26.82 4.73 -30.13
C GLU A 215 25.41 4.23 -29.75
N THR A 216 25.08 2.98 -30.07
CA THR A 216 23.77 2.40 -29.70
C THR A 216 23.60 2.30 -28.20
N ASP A 217 24.69 2.05 -27.45
CA ASP A 217 24.68 1.95 -26.00
C ASP A 217 24.45 3.33 -25.37
N ARG A 218 25.11 4.34 -25.88
CA ARG A 218 24.90 5.73 -25.48
C ARG A 218 23.51 6.23 -25.83
N ALA A 219 22.97 5.80 -26.97
CA ALA A 219 21.61 6.19 -27.39
C ALA A 219 20.56 5.70 -26.40
N ILE A 220 20.55 4.42 -26.04
CA ILE A 220 19.55 3.89 -25.10
C ILE A 220 19.73 4.45 -23.67
N VAL A 221 20.97 4.73 -23.24
CA VAL A 221 21.21 5.36 -21.92
C VAL A 221 20.68 6.80 -21.91
N ARG A 222 20.75 7.52 -23.04
CA ARG A 222 20.11 8.84 -23.14
C ARG A 222 18.59 8.79 -23.01
N GLU A 223 17.94 7.73 -23.50
CA GLU A 223 16.49 7.52 -23.35
C GLU A 223 16.09 7.15 -21.91
N LEU A 224 16.99 6.52 -21.14
CA LEU A 224 16.70 6.08 -19.78
C LEU A 224 16.47 7.25 -18.82
N ARG A 225 17.22 8.34 -18.97
CA ARG A 225 17.10 9.50 -18.08
C ARG A 225 15.72 10.19 -18.17
N PRO A 226 15.23 10.59 -19.36
CA PRO A 226 13.88 11.14 -19.49
C PRO A 226 12.78 10.18 -19.03
N LEU A 227 12.97 8.87 -19.20
CA LEU A 227 12.05 7.87 -18.67
C LEU A 227 11.96 7.94 -17.15
N ILE A 228 13.10 7.94 -16.46
CA ILE A 228 13.15 8.03 -15.00
C ILE A 228 12.52 9.35 -14.51
N GLU A 229 12.85 10.47 -15.13
CA GLU A 229 12.30 11.78 -14.79
C GLU A 229 10.77 11.81 -14.93
N ARG A 230 10.24 11.28 -16.03
CA ARG A 230 8.77 11.20 -16.27
C ARG A 230 8.07 10.25 -15.29
N ALA A 231 8.65 9.08 -15.02
CA ALA A 231 8.09 8.13 -14.08
C ALA A 231 8.11 8.69 -12.64
N THR A 232 9.18 9.38 -12.25
CA THR A 232 9.28 10.06 -10.95
C THR A 232 8.22 11.15 -10.83
N ALA A 233 8.07 12.01 -11.84
CA ALA A 233 7.05 13.06 -11.84
C ALA A 233 5.63 12.49 -11.75
N ALA A 234 5.36 11.34 -12.39
CA ALA A 234 4.09 10.65 -12.27
C ALA A 234 3.84 10.14 -10.83
N PHE A 235 4.85 9.55 -10.18
CA PHE A 235 4.75 9.15 -8.78
C PHE A 235 4.52 10.33 -7.84
N GLU A 236 5.20 11.45 -8.02
CA GLU A 236 5.02 12.66 -7.22
C GLU A 236 3.60 13.24 -7.34
N GLN A 237 2.91 12.97 -8.46
CA GLN A 237 1.51 13.30 -8.69
C GLN A 237 0.53 12.19 -8.29
N PHE A 238 1.01 11.12 -7.65
CA PHE A 238 0.26 9.91 -7.32
C PHE A 238 -0.32 9.17 -8.54
N ASP A 239 0.14 9.46 -9.76
CA ASP A 239 -0.22 8.71 -10.98
C ASP A 239 0.73 7.51 -11.17
N TYR A 240 0.68 6.57 -10.22
CA TYR A 240 1.49 5.36 -10.26
C TYR A 240 1.16 4.47 -11.47
N ALA A 241 -0.07 4.51 -11.98
CA ALA A 241 -0.45 3.77 -13.17
C ALA A 241 0.31 4.26 -14.41
N GLN A 242 0.51 5.57 -14.54
CA GLN A 242 1.32 6.14 -15.60
C GLN A 242 2.80 5.79 -15.43
N ALA A 243 3.33 5.83 -14.21
CA ALA A 243 4.72 5.43 -13.95
C ALA A 243 4.98 3.97 -14.35
N LEU A 244 4.04 3.05 -14.03
CA LEU A 244 4.08 1.66 -14.47
C LEU A 244 4.03 1.54 -15.99
N GLN A 245 3.10 2.23 -16.65
CA GLN A 245 2.95 2.19 -18.12
C GLN A 245 4.23 2.66 -18.84
N LEU A 246 4.81 3.78 -18.41
CA LEU A 246 6.05 4.30 -18.97
C LEU A 246 7.22 3.31 -18.86
N THR A 247 7.31 2.65 -17.69
CA THR A 247 8.35 1.65 -17.41
C THR A 247 8.15 0.41 -18.29
N GLU A 248 6.90 -0.04 -18.42
CA GLU A 248 6.52 -1.21 -19.19
C GLU A 248 6.76 -0.99 -20.69
N ASP A 249 6.38 0.17 -21.23
CA ASP A 249 6.60 0.52 -22.65
C ASP A 249 8.10 0.53 -23.01
N PHE A 250 8.92 1.12 -22.15
CA PHE A 250 10.37 1.09 -22.36
C PHE A 250 10.94 -0.33 -22.24
N PHE A 251 10.49 -1.10 -21.27
CA PHE A 251 10.96 -2.47 -21.06
C PHE A 251 10.66 -3.37 -22.27
N TRP A 252 9.43 -3.35 -22.76
CA TRP A 252 9.05 -4.17 -23.92
C TRP A 252 9.70 -3.66 -25.21
N GLY A 253 9.37 -2.44 -25.61
CA GLY A 253 9.72 -1.91 -26.91
C GLY A 253 11.21 -1.56 -27.02
N THR A 254 11.70 -0.70 -26.15
CA THR A 254 13.06 -0.16 -26.29
C THR A 254 14.11 -1.15 -25.80
N PHE A 255 13.90 -1.76 -24.64
CA PHE A 255 14.89 -2.65 -24.05
C PHE A 255 14.86 -4.05 -24.66
N CYS A 256 13.74 -4.78 -24.52
CA CYS A 256 13.67 -6.19 -24.90
C CYS A 256 13.65 -6.40 -26.43
N ASP A 257 12.76 -5.69 -27.12
CA ASP A 257 12.53 -5.95 -28.56
C ASP A 257 13.62 -5.33 -29.45
N ASN A 258 14.30 -4.29 -28.97
CA ASN A 258 15.34 -3.60 -29.74
C ASN A 258 16.74 -3.80 -29.13
N TYR A 259 17.00 -3.22 -27.97
CA TYR A 259 18.37 -3.12 -27.48
C TYR A 259 19.02 -4.46 -27.14
N VAL A 260 18.28 -5.36 -26.49
CA VAL A 260 18.77 -6.71 -26.17
C VAL A 260 19.24 -7.41 -27.46
N GLU A 261 18.43 -7.35 -28.52
CA GLU A 261 18.76 -7.98 -29.80
C GLU A 261 19.99 -7.33 -30.47
N LEU A 262 20.04 -6.00 -30.50
CA LEU A 262 21.17 -5.25 -31.06
C LEU A 262 22.47 -5.44 -30.29
N SER A 263 22.41 -5.75 -29.00
CA SER A 263 23.58 -5.98 -28.15
C SER A 263 24.17 -7.38 -28.29
N LYS A 264 23.39 -8.38 -28.73
CA LYS A 264 23.78 -9.79 -28.80
C LYS A 264 25.13 -10.04 -29.50
N PRO A 265 25.38 -9.54 -30.72
CA PRO A 265 26.63 -9.81 -31.41
C PRO A 265 27.85 -9.46 -30.56
N ARG A 266 27.85 -8.28 -29.93
CA ARG A 266 28.94 -7.81 -29.08
C ARG A 266 29.02 -8.55 -27.74
N THR A 267 27.89 -8.92 -27.14
CA THR A 267 27.87 -9.61 -25.85
C THR A 267 28.25 -11.08 -25.93
N TYR A 268 28.28 -11.68 -27.14
CA TYR A 268 28.71 -13.03 -27.39
C TYR A 268 30.16 -13.13 -27.90
N GLU A 269 30.89 -12.00 -28.06
CA GLU A 269 32.31 -12.05 -28.38
C GLU A 269 33.09 -12.83 -27.33
N GLU A 270 33.97 -13.73 -27.74
CA GLU A 270 34.82 -14.52 -26.82
C GLU A 270 35.83 -13.61 -26.11
N GLN A 271 36.40 -12.67 -26.83
CA GLN A 271 37.37 -11.71 -26.30
C GLN A 271 36.66 -10.58 -25.55
N LEU A 272 37.31 -10.07 -24.52
CA LEU A 272 36.83 -8.91 -23.76
C LEU A 272 37.16 -7.61 -24.47
N SER A 273 36.47 -7.33 -25.57
CA SER A 273 36.62 -6.13 -26.36
C SER A 273 35.98 -4.89 -25.69
N ALA A 274 36.35 -3.70 -26.17
CA ALA A 274 35.71 -2.45 -25.78
C ALA A 274 34.19 -2.48 -26.12
N GLY A 275 33.80 -3.11 -27.22
CA GLY A 275 32.43 -3.28 -27.64
C GLY A 275 31.61 -4.21 -26.68
N ARG A 276 32.21 -5.33 -26.26
CA ARG A 276 31.63 -6.23 -25.28
C ARG A 276 31.48 -5.55 -23.93
N LEU A 277 32.50 -4.82 -23.44
CA LEU A 277 32.43 -4.07 -22.18
C LEU A 277 31.37 -2.98 -22.21
N SER A 278 31.27 -2.26 -23.34
CA SER A 278 30.25 -1.23 -23.53
C SER A 278 28.83 -1.82 -23.44
N ALA A 279 28.55 -2.90 -24.17
CA ALA A 279 27.25 -3.56 -24.16
C ALA A 279 26.91 -4.16 -22.77
N ALA A 280 27.85 -4.85 -22.12
CA ALA A 280 27.64 -5.42 -20.80
C ALA A 280 27.39 -4.33 -19.73
N SER A 281 28.15 -3.24 -19.74
CA SER A 281 27.96 -2.11 -18.83
C SER A 281 26.59 -1.46 -19.02
N THR A 282 26.15 -1.32 -20.25
CA THR A 282 24.83 -0.77 -20.59
C THR A 282 23.69 -1.68 -20.14
N LEU A 283 23.78 -2.97 -20.44
CA LEU A 283 22.82 -3.96 -19.95
C LEU A 283 22.69 -3.94 -18.42
N ARG A 284 23.83 -3.89 -17.71
CA ARG A 284 23.85 -3.79 -16.25
C ARG A 284 23.18 -2.53 -15.74
N LEU A 285 23.46 -1.38 -16.33
CA LEU A 285 22.90 -0.09 -15.94
C LEU A 285 21.37 -0.08 -16.11
N ILE A 286 20.90 -0.43 -17.31
CA ILE A 286 19.48 -0.40 -17.64
C ILE A 286 18.70 -1.45 -16.83
N HIS A 287 19.22 -2.67 -16.72
CA HIS A 287 18.60 -3.73 -15.93
C HIS A 287 18.40 -3.30 -14.48
N ARG A 288 19.43 -2.74 -13.83
CA ARG A 288 19.32 -2.24 -12.45
C ARG A 288 18.32 -1.09 -12.31
N ALA A 289 18.22 -0.22 -13.30
CA ALA A 289 17.22 0.84 -13.31
C ALA A 289 15.80 0.27 -13.43
N LEU A 290 15.58 -0.64 -14.38
CA LEU A 290 14.28 -1.27 -14.60
C LEU A 290 13.81 -2.08 -13.38
N LEU A 291 14.69 -2.86 -12.74
CA LEU A 291 14.33 -3.57 -11.51
C LEU A 291 13.84 -2.60 -10.43
N ARG A 292 14.51 -1.46 -10.24
CA ARG A 292 14.09 -0.43 -9.28
C ARG A 292 12.78 0.25 -9.66
N MET A 293 12.56 0.49 -10.95
CA MET A 293 11.32 1.11 -11.43
C MET A 293 10.13 0.16 -11.33
N PHE A 294 10.33 -1.15 -11.46
CA PHE A 294 9.29 -2.16 -11.24
C PHE A 294 9.09 -2.55 -9.77
N ALA A 295 10.07 -2.33 -8.90
CA ALA A 295 10.03 -2.76 -7.50
C ALA A 295 8.78 -2.28 -6.72
N PRO A 296 8.25 -1.06 -6.89
CA PRO A 296 7.02 -0.65 -6.23
C PRO A 296 5.80 -1.51 -6.59
N PHE A 297 5.80 -2.12 -7.76
CA PHE A 297 4.69 -2.90 -8.31
C PHE A 297 4.88 -4.40 -8.13
N MET A 298 6.09 -4.91 -8.38
CA MET A 298 6.43 -6.34 -8.42
C MET A 298 7.66 -6.63 -7.55
N PRO A 299 7.58 -6.39 -6.22
CA PRO A 299 8.74 -6.45 -5.33
C PRO A 299 9.40 -7.83 -5.27
N PHE A 300 8.63 -8.92 -5.27
CA PHE A 300 9.19 -10.28 -5.14
C PHE A 300 10.01 -10.70 -6.36
N LEU A 301 9.62 -10.23 -7.54
CA LEU A 301 10.36 -10.52 -8.77
C LEU A 301 11.64 -9.69 -8.89
N THR A 302 11.64 -8.49 -8.34
CA THR A 302 12.72 -7.51 -8.53
C THR A 302 13.79 -7.54 -7.44
N GLU A 303 13.52 -8.24 -6.34
CA GLU A 303 14.48 -8.51 -5.27
C GLU A 303 15.53 -9.55 -5.72
#